data_40f749749b9ec3a678473e7808af2b1d
#
_entry.id   40f749749b9ec3a678473e7808af2b1d
#
_cell.length_a   1.000
_cell.length_b   1.000
_cell.length_c   1.000
_cell.angle_alpha   90.00
_cell.angle_beta   90.00
_cell.angle_gamma   90.00
#
_symmetry.space_group_name_H-M   'P 1'
#
loop_
_entity.id
_entity.type
_entity.pdbx_description
1 polymer ?
#
loop_
_entity_poly.entity_id
_entity_poly.type
_entity_poly.pdbx_seq_one_letter_code
_entity_poly.pdbx_strand_id
1 'polypeptide(L)'
;MASRVSIGNLTSSAPYINSPHFRSPLKISNNPSLQNASHKVLMRDKTVLVTGGAGYIGSHTVLQLLLGGFRAVVLDNLENSSEVAIHRVRELAGEFGNNLSFHKVDLRDRAALDQIFSSTQFDAVIHFAGLKAVGESVQKPLLYYNNNLTGTITLLEVMAAHGCKKLVFSSSATVYGWPKEVPCTEEFPLSAMNPYGRTKLIIEEICRDVHCAEPDCKIILLRYFNPVGAHPSGYIGEDPRGIPNNLMPFVQQVAVGRRPALTVFGNDYNTSDGTGVRDYIHVVDLADGHIAALLKLDEPNIGCEVYNLGTGKGTSVLEMVRAFEMASGKVIE
;
A
#
# COMPACT_ATOMS: atom_id res chain seq x y z
N MET A 1 16.67 16.64 25.81
CA MET A 1 17.04 17.07 24.45
C MET A 1 16.19 16.25 23.50
N ALA A 2 15.14 16.86 22.99
CA ALA A 2 14.24 16.20 22.05
C ALA A 2 14.94 16.19 20.68
N SER A 3 15.40 15.03 20.24
CA SER A 3 15.92 14.84 18.89
C SER A 3 14.79 15.03 17.90
N ARG A 4 14.84 16.13 17.15
CA ARG A 4 13.96 16.43 16.02
C ARG A 4 14.18 15.36 14.96
N VAL A 5 13.23 14.43 14.83
CA VAL A 5 13.16 13.56 13.66
C VAL A 5 12.56 14.41 12.54
N SER A 6 13.47 15.02 11.74
CA SER A 6 13.10 15.70 10.51
C SER A 6 12.48 14.67 9.56
N ILE A 7 11.22 14.88 9.19
CA ILE A 7 10.64 14.23 8.02
C ILE A 7 11.39 14.80 6.83
N GLY A 8 12.31 13.99 6.32
CA GLY A 8 13.37 14.42 5.45
C GLY A 8 12.93 15.05 4.14
N ASN A 9 13.68 16.05 3.77
CA ASN A 9 13.64 16.83 2.56
C ASN A 9 13.67 15.96 1.31
N LEU A 10 12.63 16.01 0.51
CA LEU A 10 12.71 15.77 -0.91
C LEU A 10 12.65 17.14 -1.57
N THR A 11 13.80 17.61 -2.00
CA THR A 11 13.94 18.92 -2.65
C THR A 11 13.49 18.86 -4.09
N SER A 12 12.73 19.84 -4.45
CA SER A 12 12.58 20.60 -5.70
C SER A 12 12.08 19.92 -6.96
N SER A 13 11.10 20.54 -7.43
CA SER A 13 10.74 20.95 -8.80
C SER A 13 10.99 19.97 -9.94
N ALA A 14 9.88 19.65 -10.53
CA ALA A 14 9.65 19.19 -11.90
C ALA A 14 9.66 17.69 -12.16
N PRO A 15 9.04 17.36 -13.26
CA PRO A 15 8.07 16.29 -13.26
C PRO A 15 8.65 15.07 -13.95
N TYR A 16 7.91 14.01 -13.88
CA TYR A 16 7.94 12.81 -14.72
C TYR A 16 8.56 11.57 -14.12
N ILE A 17 7.65 10.70 -13.79
CA ILE A 17 7.92 9.29 -13.83
C ILE A 17 7.26 8.74 -15.09
N ASN A 18 8.06 8.37 -16.05
CA ASN A 18 7.67 7.45 -17.11
C ASN A 18 8.53 6.21 -16.94
N SER A 19 8.05 5.21 -16.21
CA SER A 19 8.56 3.87 -16.41
C SER A 19 8.11 3.44 -17.82
N PRO A 20 9.03 3.02 -18.71
CA PRO A 20 8.66 2.62 -20.08
C PRO A 20 7.77 1.38 -20.13
N HIS A 21 7.51 0.72 -19.01
CA HIS A 21 6.72 -0.52 -18.93
C HIS A 21 5.28 -0.32 -18.41
N PHE A 22 4.97 0.78 -17.74
CA PHE A 22 3.60 1.17 -17.43
C PHE A 22 3.11 2.16 -18.49
N ARG A 23 2.80 1.68 -19.67
CA ARG A 23 2.03 2.46 -20.63
C ARG A 23 0.64 2.68 -20.07
N SER A 24 0.35 3.92 -19.72
CA SER A 24 -0.94 4.55 -19.42
C SER A 24 -1.92 3.74 -18.56
N PRO A 25 -2.62 4.36 -17.62
CA PRO A 25 -3.73 3.69 -16.95
C PRO A 25 -4.60 3.09 -18.05
N LEU A 26 -4.87 1.80 -17.97
CA LEU A 26 -5.86 1.13 -18.79
C LEU A 26 -7.12 1.99 -18.69
N LYS A 27 -7.34 2.86 -19.69
CA LYS A 27 -8.65 3.43 -19.92
C LYS A 27 -9.53 2.21 -20.14
N ILE A 28 -10.30 1.83 -19.15
CA ILE A 28 -11.43 0.94 -19.32
C ILE A 28 -12.34 1.71 -20.27
N SER A 29 -12.10 1.55 -21.57
CA SER A 29 -13.03 2.05 -22.58
C SER A 29 -14.29 1.22 -22.37
N ASN A 30 -15.39 1.91 -22.12
CA ASN A 30 -16.76 1.33 -22.12
C ASN A 30 -17.11 0.83 -23.52
N ASN A 31 -16.43 -0.22 -23.97
CA ASN A 31 -16.78 -0.93 -25.18
C ASN A 31 -16.88 -2.42 -24.84
N PRO A 32 -18.10 -2.98 -24.73
CA PRO A 32 -18.33 -4.37 -24.35
C PRO A 32 -18.10 -5.26 -25.56
N SER A 33 -16.85 -5.56 -25.92
CA SER A 33 -16.54 -6.61 -26.86
C SER A 33 -16.30 -7.92 -26.10
N LEU A 34 -16.65 -9.02 -26.72
CA LEU A 34 -16.65 -10.41 -26.22
C LEU A 34 -15.36 -10.91 -25.54
N GLN A 35 -14.24 -10.19 -25.69
CA GLN A 35 -12.98 -10.45 -24.97
C GLN A 35 -13.04 -10.13 -23.48
N ASN A 36 -13.85 -9.15 -23.05
CA ASN A 36 -14.04 -8.82 -21.64
C ASN A 36 -14.85 -9.86 -20.87
N ALA A 37 -15.74 -10.59 -21.54
CA ALA A 37 -16.55 -11.62 -20.89
C ALA A 37 -15.71 -12.86 -20.55
N SER A 38 -14.80 -13.28 -21.41
CA SER A 38 -13.91 -14.43 -21.16
C SER A 38 -12.87 -14.15 -20.08
N HIS A 39 -12.32 -12.92 -20.01
CA HIS A 39 -11.41 -12.52 -18.93
C HIS A 39 -12.15 -12.45 -17.58
N LYS A 40 -13.35 -11.88 -17.54
CA LYS A 40 -14.18 -11.85 -16.33
C LYS A 40 -14.60 -13.25 -15.85
N VAL A 41 -14.83 -14.18 -16.75
CA VAL A 41 -15.20 -15.58 -16.41
C VAL A 41 -14.01 -16.32 -15.81
N LEU A 42 -12.77 -16.10 -16.30
CA LEU A 42 -11.54 -16.73 -15.79
C LEU A 42 -11.11 -16.21 -14.41
N MET A 43 -11.59 -15.03 -13.98
CA MET A 43 -11.24 -14.44 -12.67
C MET A 43 -12.17 -14.89 -11.54
N ARG A 44 -13.39 -15.35 -11.85
CA ARG A 44 -14.41 -15.72 -10.86
C ARG A 44 -14.03 -16.88 -9.94
N ASP A 45 -13.02 -17.66 -10.29
CA ASP A 45 -12.59 -18.83 -9.52
C ASP A 45 -11.27 -18.61 -8.76
N LYS A 46 -10.59 -17.47 -8.94
CA LYS A 46 -9.32 -17.20 -8.27
C LYS A 46 -9.53 -16.70 -6.84
N THR A 47 -8.81 -17.33 -5.92
CA THR A 47 -8.80 -16.96 -4.51
C THR A 47 -7.51 -16.26 -4.14
N VAL A 48 -7.60 -15.04 -3.64
CA VAL A 48 -6.46 -14.19 -3.25
C VAL A 48 -6.44 -14.01 -1.74
N LEU A 49 -5.32 -14.31 -1.13
CA LEU A 49 -5.06 -13.96 0.27
C LEU A 49 -4.63 -12.50 0.35
N VAL A 50 -5.23 -11.73 1.23
CA VAL A 50 -4.87 -10.33 1.48
C VAL A 50 -4.52 -10.15 2.94
N THR A 51 -3.23 -10.01 3.24
CA THR A 51 -2.79 -9.72 4.62
C THR A 51 -2.84 -8.22 4.87
N GLY A 52 -3.26 -7.80 6.06
CA GLY A 52 -3.48 -6.37 6.35
C GLY A 52 -4.69 -5.79 5.60
N GLY A 53 -5.62 -6.65 5.18
CA GLY A 53 -6.76 -6.26 4.35
C GLY A 53 -7.84 -5.45 5.07
N ALA A 54 -7.82 -5.36 6.40
CA ALA A 54 -8.69 -4.48 7.18
C ALA A 54 -8.13 -3.05 7.32
N GLY A 55 -6.89 -2.81 6.87
CA GLY A 55 -6.23 -1.52 6.88
C GLY A 55 -6.72 -0.58 5.77
N TYR A 56 -6.16 0.63 5.73
CA TYR A 56 -6.54 1.68 4.78
C TYR A 56 -6.42 1.24 3.32
N ILE A 57 -5.23 0.90 2.84
CA ILE A 57 -5.01 0.48 1.45
C ILE A 57 -5.64 -0.91 1.21
N GLY A 58 -5.49 -1.81 2.18
CA GLY A 58 -6.00 -3.17 2.09
C GLY A 58 -7.51 -3.23 1.85
N SER A 59 -8.31 -2.46 2.60
CA SER A 59 -9.77 -2.45 2.46
C SER A 59 -10.24 -1.96 1.08
N HIS A 60 -9.57 -0.94 0.51
CA HIS A 60 -9.85 -0.47 -0.85
C HIS A 60 -9.48 -1.54 -1.90
N THR A 61 -8.34 -2.20 -1.73
CA THR A 61 -7.90 -3.27 -2.65
C THR A 61 -8.82 -4.49 -2.56
N VAL A 62 -9.24 -4.89 -1.36
CA VAL A 62 -10.22 -5.99 -1.18
C VAL A 62 -11.53 -5.68 -1.88
N LEU A 63 -12.03 -4.44 -1.78
CA LEU A 63 -13.21 -4.03 -2.52
C LEU A 63 -13.03 -4.18 -4.03
N GLN A 64 -11.91 -3.73 -4.59
CA GLN A 64 -11.62 -3.86 -6.03
C GLN A 64 -11.50 -5.33 -6.46
N LEU A 65 -10.88 -6.20 -5.63
CA LEU A 65 -10.84 -7.65 -5.88
C LEU A 65 -12.24 -8.23 -6.01
N LEU A 66 -13.10 -7.95 -5.04
CA LEU A 66 -14.48 -8.47 -5.03
C LEU A 66 -15.26 -7.99 -6.25
N LEU A 67 -15.21 -6.69 -6.57
CA LEU A 67 -15.85 -6.11 -7.74
C LEU A 67 -15.28 -6.67 -9.06
N GLY A 68 -14.01 -7.07 -9.05
CA GLY A 68 -13.33 -7.80 -10.13
C GLY A 68 -13.75 -9.27 -10.25
N GLY A 69 -14.52 -9.80 -9.29
CA GLY A 69 -15.01 -11.18 -9.29
C GLY A 69 -14.09 -12.20 -8.61
N PHE A 70 -13.03 -11.75 -7.93
CA PHE A 70 -12.16 -12.62 -7.14
C PHE A 70 -12.82 -13.04 -5.83
N ARG A 71 -12.36 -14.15 -5.28
CA ARG A 71 -12.56 -14.48 -3.86
C ARG A 71 -11.42 -13.86 -3.06
N ALA A 72 -11.73 -13.17 -1.96
CA ALA A 72 -10.76 -12.56 -1.08
C ALA A 72 -10.81 -13.19 0.31
N VAL A 73 -9.68 -13.69 0.79
CA VAL A 73 -9.50 -14.11 2.17
C VAL A 73 -8.61 -13.09 2.84
N VAL A 74 -9.11 -12.40 3.84
CA VAL A 74 -8.40 -11.34 4.54
C VAL A 74 -7.83 -11.85 5.85
N LEU A 75 -6.53 -11.63 6.08
CA LEU A 75 -5.87 -11.81 7.37
C LEU A 75 -5.45 -10.46 7.94
N ASP A 76 -5.81 -10.20 9.18
CA ASP A 76 -5.42 -8.99 9.90
C ASP A 76 -5.42 -9.27 11.40
N ASN A 77 -4.44 -8.76 12.14
CA ASN A 77 -4.42 -8.91 13.61
C ASN A 77 -5.19 -7.77 14.32
N LEU A 78 -5.65 -6.78 13.55
CA LEU A 78 -6.37 -5.60 14.01
C LEU A 78 -5.55 -4.69 14.95
N GLU A 79 -4.23 -4.74 14.89
CA GLU A 79 -3.35 -3.88 15.72
C GLU A 79 -3.58 -2.39 15.41
N ASN A 80 -3.65 -2.04 14.11
CA ASN A 80 -3.83 -0.67 13.63
C ASN A 80 -5.00 -0.51 12.64
N SER A 81 -5.92 -1.46 12.61
CA SER A 81 -7.08 -1.53 11.71
C SER A 81 -8.36 -1.84 12.49
N SER A 82 -9.48 -2.00 11.79
CA SER A 82 -10.78 -2.31 12.39
C SER A 82 -11.56 -3.30 11.55
N GLU A 83 -12.19 -4.28 12.19
CA GLU A 83 -13.10 -5.22 11.52
C GLU A 83 -14.31 -4.52 10.88
N VAL A 84 -14.66 -3.32 11.34
CA VAL A 84 -15.70 -2.49 10.73
C VAL A 84 -15.40 -2.23 9.25
N ALA A 85 -14.13 -2.08 8.87
CA ALA A 85 -13.75 -1.91 7.47
C ALA A 85 -14.16 -3.13 6.62
N ILE A 86 -14.01 -4.34 7.17
CA ILE A 86 -14.39 -5.60 6.48
C ILE A 86 -15.91 -5.65 6.27
N HIS A 87 -16.70 -5.29 7.27
CA HIS A 87 -18.16 -5.23 7.14
C HIS A 87 -18.58 -4.24 6.07
N ARG A 88 -18.00 -3.04 6.07
CA ARG A 88 -18.29 -2.00 5.08
C ARG A 88 -17.86 -2.38 3.66
N VAL A 89 -16.73 -3.04 3.51
CA VAL A 89 -16.29 -3.59 2.21
C VAL A 89 -17.30 -4.63 1.71
N ARG A 90 -17.78 -5.52 2.58
CA ARG A 90 -18.80 -6.51 2.20
C ARG A 90 -20.09 -5.86 1.73
N GLU A 91 -20.55 -4.82 2.43
CA GLU A 91 -21.74 -4.04 2.03
C GLU A 91 -21.53 -3.33 0.67
N LEU A 92 -20.39 -2.66 0.49
CA LEU A 92 -20.05 -1.96 -0.74
C LEU A 92 -19.93 -2.90 -1.95
N ALA A 93 -19.46 -4.12 -1.72
CA ALA A 93 -19.32 -5.14 -2.77
C ALA A 93 -20.66 -5.75 -3.20
N GLY A 94 -21.77 -5.50 -2.46
CA GLY A 94 -23.10 -6.01 -2.80
C GLY A 94 -23.13 -7.53 -2.90
N GLU A 95 -23.59 -8.07 -4.02
CA GLU A 95 -23.66 -9.53 -4.26
C GLU A 95 -22.29 -10.22 -4.17
N PHE A 96 -21.20 -9.54 -4.50
CA PHE A 96 -19.84 -10.07 -4.39
C PHE A 96 -19.31 -10.12 -2.96
N GLY A 97 -20.00 -9.50 -1.99
CA GLY A 97 -19.61 -9.51 -0.58
C GLY A 97 -19.56 -10.91 0.04
N ASN A 98 -20.28 -11.88 -0.54
CA ASN A 98 -20.22 -13.29 -0.12
C ASN A 98 -18.89 -13.98 -0.48
N ASN A 99 -18.10 -13.40 -1.38
CA ASN A 99 -16.76 -13.87 -1.75
C ASN A 99 -15.67 -13.40 -0.78
N LEU A 100 -16.03 -12.70 0.30
CA LEU A 100 -15.12 -12.20 1.32
C LEU A 100 -15.16 -13.06 2.58
N SER A 101 -14.03 -13.62 2.97
CA SER A 101 -13.81 -14.19 4.30
C SER A 101 -12.74 -13.41 5.06
N PHE A 102 -12.88 -13.41 6.39
CA PHE A 102 -11.98 -12.68 7.28
C PHE A 102 -11.53 -13.59 8.43
N HIS A 103 -10.23 -13.56 8.71
CA HIS A 103 -9.62 -14.23 9.85
C HIS A 103 -8.76 -13.25 10.64
N LYS A 104 -9.03 -13.14 11.92
CA LYS A 104 -8.20 -12.36 12.84
C LYS A 104 -6.98 -13.19 13.23
N VAL A 105 -5.86 -12.99 12.56
CA VAL A 105 -4.61 -13.75 12.71
C VAL A 105 -3.42 -12.82 12.63
N ASP A 106 -2.42 -13.06 13.48
CA ASP A 106 -1.11 -12.45 13.38
C ASP A 106 -0.21 -13.30 12.47
N LEU A 107 0.50 -12.68 11.54
CA LEU A 107 1.36 -13.39 10.58
C LEU A 107 2.52 -14.14 11.24
N ARG A 108 2.86 -13.82 12.48
CA ARG A 108 3.87 -14.53 13.28
C ARG A 108 3.36 -15.85 13.84
N ASP A 109 2.05 -16.07 13.82
CA ASP A 109 1.44 -17.35 14.20
C ASP A 109 1.43 -18.32 13.03
N ARG A 110 2.54 -19.06 12.88
CA ARG A 110 2.73 -20.05 11.83
C ARG A 110 1.63 -21.10 11.81
N ALA A 111 1.20 -21.59 12.97
CA ALA A 111 0.21 -22.66 13.05
C ALA A 111 -1.16 -22.19 12.51
N ALA A 112 -1.56 -20.97 12.85
CA ALA A 112 -2.79 -20.38 12.33
C ALA A 112 -2.70 -20.17 10.80
N LEU A 113 -1.55 -19.72 10.27
CA LEU A 113 -1.35 -19.60 8.82
C LEU A 113 -1.41 -20.95 8.12
N ASP A 114 -0.70 -21.96 8.61
CA ASP A 114 -0.72 -23.34 8.06
C ASP A 114 -2.14 -23.90 8.01
N GLN A 115 -2.95 -23.67 9.04
CA GLN A 115 -4.34 -24.10 9.06
C GLN A 115 -5.18 -23.45 7.96
N ILE A 116 -4.98 -22.15 7.72
CA ILE A 116 -5.70 -21.39 6.69
C ILE A 116 -5.29 -21.86 5.29
N PHE A 117 -3.99 -22.02 5.04
CA PHE A 117 -3.48 -22.50 3.76
C PHE A 117 -3.84 -23.97 3.51
N SER A 118 -3.97 -24.80 4.55
CA SER A 118 -4.44 -26.19 4.44
C SER A 118 -5.92 -26.27 4.05
N SER A 119 -6.73 -25.31 4.48
CA SER A 119 -8.18 -25.28 4.20
C SER A 119 -8.54 -24.59 2.90
N THR A 120 -7.63 -23.80 2.33
CA THR A 120 -7.90 -22.97 1.16
C THR A 120 -6.65 -22.90 0.27
N GLN A 121 -6.81 -23.27 -1.00
CA GLN A 121 -5.78 -23.07 -2.00
C GLN A 121 -5.82 -21.62 -2.49
N PHE A 122 -4.67 -20.94 -2.42
CA PHE A 122 -4.52 -19.57 -2.88
C PHE A 122 -3.79 -19.49 -4.21
N ASP A 123 -4.36 -18.72 -5.15
CA ASP A 123 -3.74 -18.41 -6.44
C ASP A 123 -2.62 -17.37 -6.31
N ALA A 124 -2.78 -16.44 -5.36
CA ALA A 124 -1.81 -15.39 -5.07
C ALA A 124 -2.01 -14.80 -3.67
N VAL A 125 -0.99 -14.08 -3.22
CA VAL A 125 -1.02 -13.27 -1.98
C VAL A 125 -0.78 -11.82 -2.32
N ILE A 126 -1.57 -10.90 -1.73
CA ILE A 126 -1.26 -9.48 -1.65
C ILE A 126 -0.91 -9.16 -0.19
N HIS A 127 0.31 -8.73 0.03
CA HIS A 127 0.86 -8.56 1.38
C HIS A 127 0.97 -7.08 1.77
N PHE A 128 -0.03 -6.58 2.52
CA PHE A 128 -0.04 -5.24 3.10
C PHE A 128 0.38 -5.21 4.56
N ALA A 129 0.18 -6.30 5.30
CA ALA A 129 0.38 -6.33 6.74
C ALA A 129 1.77 -5.83 7.14
N GLY A 130 1.80 -4.88 8.06
CA GLY A 130 3.02 -4.29 8.57
C GLY A 130 2.76 -2.99 9.32
N LEU A 131 3.60 -2.72 10.31
CA LEU A 131 3.64 -1.43 10.98
C LEU A 131 4.28 -0.40 10.06
N LYS A 132 3.69 0.81 9.96
CA LYS A 132 4.06 1.82 8.95
C LYS A 132 4.46 3.20 9.50
N ALA A 133 4.43 3.40 10.81
CA ALA A 133 4.69 4.70 11.41
C ALA A 133 6.19 4.96 11.53
N VAL A 134 6.73 5.83 10.64
CA VAL A 134 8.16 6.14 10.55
C VAL A 134 8.72 6.63 11.90
N GLY A 135 8.05 7.58 12.56
CA GLY A 135 8.49 8.13 13.86
C GLY A 135 8.53 7.07 14.97
N GLU A 136 7.51 6.21 15.04
CA GLU A 136 7.46 5.11 16.00
C GLU A 136 8.57 4.09 15.72
N SER A 137 8.86 3.81 14.46
CA SER A 137 9.91 2.86 14.10
C SER A 137 11.30 3.24 14.65
N VAL A 138 11.58 4.54 14.74
CA VAL A 138 12.83 5.04 15.34
C VAL A 138 12.86 4.82 16.85
N GLN A 139 11.70 4.95 17.50
CA GLN A 139 11.58 4.76 18.95
C GLN A 139 11.51 3.29 19.36
N LYS A 140 10.91 2.44 18.51
CA LYS A 140 10.66 1.02 18.78
C LYS A 140 11.17 0.12 17.63
N PRO A 141 12.45 0.15 17.26
CA PRO A 141 12.94 -0.53 16.06
C PRO A 141 12.73 -2.05 16.10
N LEU A 142 12.95 -2.69 17.25
CA LEU A 142 12.77 -4.13 17.39
C LEU A 142 11.32 -4.59 17.18
N LEU A 143 10.34 -3.76 17.59
CA LEU A 143 8.94 -4.01 17.31
C LEU A 143 8.69 -4.09 15.79
N TYR A 144 9.26 -3.14 15.03
CA TYR A 144 9.13 -3.09 13.58
C TYR A 144 9.82 -4.26 12.89
N TYR A 145 11.04 -4.61 13.30
CA TYR A 145 11.72 -5.79 12.75
C TYR A 145 10.97 -7.08 13.07
N ASN A 146 10.55 -7.28 14.32
CA ASN A 146 9.79 -8.47 14.68
C ASN A 146 8.47 -8.55 13.92
N ASN A 147 7.68 -7.47 13.90
CA ASN A 147 6.38 -7.49 13.23
C ASN A 147 6.53 -7.66 11.71
N ASN A 148 7.34 -6.81 11.07
CA ASN A 148 7.37 -6.73 9.62
C ASN A 148 8.22 -7.86 9.00
N LEU A 149 9.42 -8.15 9.54
CA LEU A 149 10.29 -9.18 8.95
C LEU A 149 9.85 -10.59 9.37
N THR A 150 9.69 -10.85 10.67
CA THR A 150 9.31 -12.19 11.13
C THR A 150 7.96 -12.59 10.54
N GLY A 151 6.97 -11.68 10.55
CA GLY A 151 5.66 -11.96 9.95
C GLY A 151 5.74 -12.27 8.46
N THR A 152 6.56 -11.53 7.71
CA THR A 152 6.75 -11.77 6.28
C THR A 152 7.51 -13.07 6.00
N ILE A 153 8.56 -13.37 6.75
CA ILE A 153 9.31 -14.63 6.61
C ILE A 153 8.38 -15.82 6.87
N THR A 154 7.61 -15.78 7.97
CA THR A 154 6.64 -16.83 8.28
C THR A 154 5.61 -17.01 7.15
N LEU A 155 5.11 -15.89 6.58
CA LEU A 155 4.18 -15.95 5.45
C LEU A 155 4.82 -16.63 4.23
N LEU A 156 6.04 -16.23 3.85
CA LEU A 156 6.76 -16.81 2.70
C LEU A 156 7.04 -18.29 2.88
N GLU A 157 7.43 -18.72 4.08
CA GLU A 157 7.65 -20.15 4.40
C GLU A 157 6.35 -20.96 4.26
N VAL A 158 5.22 -20.43 4.74
CA VAL A 158 3.92 -21.09 4.61
C VAL A 158 3.45 -21.09 3.16
N MET A 159 3.62 -19.99 2.42
CA MET A 159 3.35 -19.96 0.97
C MET A 159 4.13 -21.04 0.23
N ALA A 160 5.43 -21.19 0.51
CA ALA A 160 6.28 -22.23 -0.10
C ALA A 160 5.80 -23.64 0.25
N ALA A 161 5.49 -23.90 1.53
CA ALA A 161 5.01 -25.20 2.00
C ALA A 161 3.69 -25.64 1.32
N HIS A 162 2.84 -24.67 0.95
CA HIS A 162 1.54 -24.93 0.32
C HIS A 162 1.52 -24.64 -1.20
N GLY A 163 2.68 -24.40 -1.82
CA GLY A 163 2.82 -24.22 -3.26
C GLY A 163 2.19 -22.91 -3.82
N CYS A 164 1.95 -21.92 -2.97
CA CYS A 164 1.50 -20.60 -3.42
C CYS A 164 2.70 -19.76 -3.87
N LYS A 165 2.85 -19.55 -5.17
CA LYS A 165 4.07 -19.00 -5.80
C LYS A 165 3.91 -17.57 -6.35
N LYS A 166 2.83 -16.88 -6.04
CA LYS A 166 2.54 -15.55 -6.55
C LYS A 166 2.37 -14.55 -5.42
N LEU A 167 3.16 -13.49 -5.42
CA LEU A 167 3.14 -12.45 -4.38
C LEU A 167 3.13 -11.05 -4.99
N VAL A 168 2.24 -10.19 -4.50
CA VAL A 168 2.32 -8.73 -4.64
C VAL A 168 2.67 -8.16 -3.27
N PHE A 169 3.81 -7.50 -3.14
CA PHE A 169 4.28 -6.95 -1.88
C PHE A 169 4.15 -5.43 -1.84
N SER A 170 3.59 -4.94 -0.75
CA SER A 170 3.50 -3.54 -0.37
C SER A 170 4.86 -3.00 0.08
N SER A 171 5.68 -2.52 -0.85
CA SER A 171 6.88 -1.78 -0.54
C SER A 171 6.59 -0.28 -0.39
N SER A 172 7.61 0.56 -0.34
CA SER A 172 7.48 1.99 -0.09
C SER A 172 8.61 2.78 -0.75
N ALA A 173 8.33 3.98 -1.22
CA ALA A 173 9.34 4.92 -1.68
C ALA A 173 10.37 5.30 -0.60
N THR A 174 10.10 4.99 0.69
CA THR A 174 11.08 5.18 1.78
C THR A 174 12.35 4.33 1.61
N VAL A 175 12.34 3.31 0.75
CA VAL A 175 13.54 2.51 0.42
C VAL A 175 14.59 3.32 -0.33
N TYR A 176 14.19 4.39 -1.05
CA TYR A 176 15.12 5.28 -1.75
C TYR A 176 15.92 6.20 -0.80
N GLY A 177 15.42 6.42 0.41
CA GLY A 177 16.04 7.32 1.40
C GLY A 177 16.06 8.76 0.91
N TRP A 178 17.27 9.32 0.73
CA TRP A 178 17.52 10.64 0.19
C TRP A 178 18.03 10.53 -1.25
N PRO A 179 17.15 10.54 -2.24
CA PRO A 179 17.58 10.47 -3.63
C PRO A 179 18.33 11.74 -4.01
N LYS A 180 19.39 11.59 -4.82
CA LYS A 180 20.18 12.74 -5.32
C LYS A 180 19.41 13.52 -6.38
N GLU A 181 18.49 12.88 -7.04
CA GLU A 181 17.71 13.42 -8.16
C GLU A 181 16.23 13.01 -7.99
N VAL A 182 15.35 13.77 -8.62
CA VAL A 182 13.93 13.47 -8.76
C VAL A 182 13.55 13.73 -10.22
N PRO A 183 12.60 12.94 -10.76
CA PRO A 183 11.80 11.87 -10.13
C PRO A 183 12.61 10.60 -9.86
N CYS A 184 12.23 9.85 -8.81
CA CYS A 184 12.82 8.56 -8.53
C CYS A 184 12.37 7.53 -9.56
N THR A 185 13.31 6.79 -10.15
CA THR A 185 13.04 5.60 -10.94
C THR A 185 13.32 4.34 -10.12
N GLU A 186 12.81 3.20 -10.57
CA GLU A 186 12.97 1.92 -9.87
C GLU A 186 14.42 1.46 -9.78
N GLU A 187 15.28 1.98 -10.67
CA GLU A 187 16.72 1.70 -10.77
C GLU A 187 17.58 2.51 -9.79
N PHE A 188 16.97 3.48 -9.08
CA PHE A 188 17.71 4.31 -8.13
C PHE A 188 18.32 3.49 -7.01
N PRO A 189 19.51 3.89 -6.52
CA PRO A 189 20.13 3.26 -5.36
C PRO A 189 19.20 3.29 -4.14
N LEU A 190 19.16 2.19 -3.41
CA LEU A 190 18.33 2.03 -2.23
C LEU A 190 19.13 2.36 -0.97
N SER A 191 18.61 3.24 -0.13
CA SER A 191 19.28 3.72 1.08
C SER A 191 18.26 4.12 2.15
N ALA A 192 17.55 3.14 2.71
CA ALA A 192 16.53 3.39 3.72
C ALA A 192 17.09 4.10 4.98
N MET A 193 16.49 5.22 5.38
CA MET A 193 16.98 6.11 6.43
C MET A 193 16.40 5.86 7.81
N ASN A 194 15.40 4.98 7.93
CA ASN A 194 14.72 4.68 9.18
C ASN A 194 14.38 3.19 9.28
N PRO A 195 14.08 2.68 10.49
CA PRO A 195 13.79 1.25 10.67
C PRO A 195 12.61 0.75 9.84
N TYR A 196 11.54 1.54 9.71
CA TYR A 196 10.43 1.17 8.82
C TYR A 196 10.88 0.98 7.37
N GLY A 197 11.57 1.95 6.80
CA GLY A 197 12.11 1.84 5.44
C GLY A 197 13.07 0.67 5.28
N ARG A 198 13.90 0.40 6.31
CA ARG A 198 14.79 -0.78 6.31
C ARG A 198 14.00 -2.08 6.30
N THR A 199 12.89 -2.20 7.05
CA THR A 199 12.05 -3.41 6.96
C THR A 199 11.54 -3.64 5.54
N LYS A 200 11.09 -2.58 4.86
CA LYS A 200 10.64 -2.70 3.46
C LYS A 200 11.77 -3.10 2.52
N LEU A 201 12.94 -2.47 2.64
CA LEU A 201 14.12 -2.81 1.84
C LEU A 201 14.58 -4.25 2.06
N ILE A 202 14.70 -4.69 3.31
CA ILE A 202 15.10 -6.06 3.64
C ILE A 202 14.10 -7.08 3.07
N ILE A 203 12.80 -6.79 3.14
CA ILE A 203 11.79 -7.68 2.54
C ILE A 203 11.92 -7.73 1.02
N GLU A 204 12.23 -6.61 0.34
CA GLU A 204 12.51 -6.64 -1.10
C GLU A 204 13.71 -7.55 -1.42
N GLU A 205 14.79 -7.51 -0.62
CA GLU A 205 15.95 -8.39 -0.79
C GLU A 205 15.57 -9.87 -0.54
N ILE A 206 14.83 -10.16 0.54
CA ILE A 206 14.31 -11.50 0.81
C ILE A 206 13.48 -12.01 -0.39
N CYS A 207 12.61 -11.19 -0.96
CA CYS A 207 11.80 -11.56 -2.12
C CYS A 207 12.65 -11.89 -3.35
N ARG A 208 13.73 -11.13 -3.58
CA ARG A 208 14.69 -11.41 -4.67
C ARG A 208 15.41 -12.72 -4.44
N ASP A 209 15.87 -12.99 -3.22
CA ASP A 209 16.53 -14.23 -2.85
C ASP A 209 15.61 -15.44 -3.01
N VAL A 210 14.34 -15.32 -2.60
CA VAL A 210 13.31 -16.36 -2.79
C VAL A 210 13.12 -16.65 -4.28
N HIS A 211 12.98 -15.61 -5.11
CA HIS A 211 12.85 -15.80 -6.56
C HIS A 211 14.10 -16.41 -7.18
N CYS A 212 15.31 -16.03 -6.74
CA CYS A 212 16.56 -16.62 -7.22
C CYS A 212 16.66 -18.11 -6.87
N ALA A 213 16.20 -18.50 -5.68
CA ALA A 213 16.19 -19.90 -5.25
C ALA A 213 15.09 -20.73 -5.94
N GLU A 214 13.92 -20.11 -6.17
CA GLU A 214 12.75 -20.70 -6.82
C GLU A 214 12.26 -19.82 -7.97
N PRO A 215 12.79 -19.96 -9.19
CA PRO A 215 12.47 -19.06 -10.32
C PRO A 215 11.02 -19.09 -10.79
N ASP A 216 10.22 -20.07 -10.39
CA ASP A 216 8.78 -20.12 -10.62
C ASP A 216 7.95 -19.32 -9.59
N CYS A 217 8.59 -18.83 -8.52
CA CYS A 217 8.00 -17.82 -7.65
C CYS A 217 7.98 -16.47 -8.35
N LYS A 218 6.77 -15.96 -8.63
CA LYS A 218 6.55 -14.69 -9.30
C LYS A 218 6.22 -13.62 -8.27
N ILE A 219 6.99 -12.55 -8.24
CA ILE A 219 6.88 -11.52 -7.20
C ILE A 219 6.84 -10.13 -7.83
N ILE A 220 5.89 -9.30 -7.42
CA ILE A 220 5.85 -7.89 -7.77
C ILE A 220 5.97 -7.06 -6.50
N LEU A 221 6.95 -6.16 -6.50
CA LEU A 221 7.25 -5.23 -5.42
C LEU A 221 6.70 -3.86 -5.79
N LEU A 222 5.73 -3.33 -5.05
CA LEU A 222 5.10 -2.05 -5.34
C LEU A 222 5.60 -0.99 -4.36
N ARG A 223 6.40 -0.03 -4.84
CA ARG A 223 6.92 1.10 -4.04
C ARG A 223 5.94 2.24 -4.08
N TYR A 224 5.16 2.42 -3.01
CA TYR A 224 4.20 3.52 -2.91
C TYR A 224 4.86 4.83 -2.55
N PHE A 225 4.35 5.91 -3.16
CA PHE A 225 4.51 7.25 -2.62
C PHE A 225 3.46 7.50 -1.53
N ASN A 226 2.83 8.65 -1.44
CA ASN A 226 1.94 8.96 -0.32
C ASN A 226 0.46 8.70 -0.69
N PRO A 227 -0.18 7.65 -0.18
CA PRO A 227 -1.59 7.43 -0.43
C PRO A 227 -2.45 8.46 0.30
N VAL A 228 -3.47 8.97 -0.40
CA VAL A 228 -4.44 9.94 0.13
C VAL A 228 -5.85 9.62 -0.36
N GLY A 229 -6.84 10.29 0.22
CA GLY A 229 -8.23 10.17 -0.20
C GLY A 229 -8.98 9.03 0.51
N ALA A 230 -10.17 8.79 0.03
CA ALA A 230 -11.08 7.77 0.54
C ALA A 230 -11.96 7.24 -0.59
N HIS A 231 -12.68 6.17 -0.34
CA HIS A 231 -13.68 5.68 -1.28
C HIS A 231 -14.81 6.71 -1.47
N PRO A 232 -15.32 6.93 -2.70
CA PRO A 232 -16.36 7.93 -2.98
C PRO A 232 -17.64 7.79 -2.16
N SER A 233 -17.95 6.58 -1.67
CA SER A 233 -19.09 6.35 -0.77
C SER A 233 -18.94 6.99 0.60
N GLY A 234 -17.72 7.37 1.02
CA GLY A 234 -17.42 7.82 2.38
C GLY A 234 -17.43 6.71 3.45
N TYR A 235 -17.65 5.44 3.08
CA TYR A 235 -17.74 4.32 4.02
C TYR A 235 -16.38 3.80 4.47
N ILE A 236 -15.36 3.82 3.59
CA ILE A 236 -14.01 3.40 3.90
C ILE A 236 -13.00 4.50 3.55
N GLY A 237 -11.96 4.63 4.35
CA GLY A 237 -10.92 5.64 4.24
C GLY A 237 -9.82 5.42 5.27
N GLU A 238 -8.92 6.40 5.44
CA GLU A 238 -7.88 6.34 6.47
C GLU A 238 -8.45 6.78 7.82
N ASP A 239 -8.46 5.85 8.80
CA ASP A 239 -8.91 6.11 10.18
C ASP A 239 -7.81 5.71 11.18
N PRO A 240 -6.78 6.56 11.34
CA PRO A 240 -5.66 6.25 12.21
C PRO A 240 -6.06 6.28 13.69
N ARG A 241 -5.57 5.30 14.46
CA ARG A 241 -5.69 5.33 15.92
C ARG A 241 -4.70 6.33 16.50
N GLY A 242 -5.18 7.22 17.36
CA GLY A 242 -4.35 8.22 18.04
C GLY A 242 -3.97 9.39 17.14
N ILE A 243 -2.69 9.82 17.21
CA ILE A 243 -2.18 10.93 16.42
C ILE A 243 -1.86 10.46 15.00
N PRO A 244 -2.46 11.07 13.96
CA PRO A 244 -2.14 10.71 12.59
C PRO A 244 -0.67 10.92 12.27
N ASN A 245 -0.08 9.94 11.58
CA ASN A 245 1.32 10.03 11.13
C ASN A 245 1.45 10.64 9.72
N ASN A 246 0.33 10.73 8.98
CA ASN A 246 0.27 11.28 7.63
C ASN A 246 -0.39 12.67 7.64
N LEU A 247 -0.02 13.51 6.66
CA LEU A 247 -0.51 14.88 6.56
C LEU A 247 -2.05 14.95 6.43
N MET A 248 -2.61 14.24 5.45
CA MET A 248 -4.04 14.40 5.12
C MET A 248 -4.98 14.03 6.27
N PRO A 249 -4.84 12.89 6.97
CA PRO A 249 -5.71 12.62 8.12
C PRO A 249 -5.49 13.59 9.28
N PHE A 250 -4.30 14.19 9.41
CA PHE A 250 -4.08 15.26 10.40
C PHE A 250 -4.87 16.52 10.03
N VAL A 251 -4.77 16.97 8.77
CA VAL A 251 -5.55 18.10 8.22
C VAL A 251 -7.05 17.86 8.43
N GLN A 252 -7.55 16.67 8.14
CA GLN A 252 -8.94 16.30 8.36
C GLN A 252 -9.36 16.42 9.84
N GLN A 253 -8.49 16.02 10.78
CA GLN A 253 -8.78 16.15 12.23
C GLN A 253 -8.81 17.61 12.67
N VAL A 254 -7.98 18.47 12.09
CA VAL A 254 -8.05 19.93 12.33
C VAL A 254 -9.35 20.48 11.76
N ALA A 255 -9.70 20.16 10.53
CA ALA A 255 -10.90 20.63 9.85
C ALA A 255 -12.22 20.32 10.58
N VAL A 256 -12.26 19.19 11.31
CA VAL A 256 -13.44 18.79 12.11
C VAL A 256 -13.32 19.16 13.59
N GLY A 257 -12.30 19.94 13.97
CA GLY A 257 -12.11 20.44 15.34
C GLY A 257 -11.61 19.41 16.35
N ARG A 258 -11.14 18.24 15.91
CA ARG A 258 -10.52 17.24 16.79
C ARG A 258 -9.12 17.67 17.24
N ARG A 259 -8.48 18.57 16.49
CA ARG A 259 -7.18 19.17 16.79
C ARG A 259 -7.23 20.68 16.61
N PRO A 260 -6.46 21.43 17.42
CA PRO A 260 -6.51 22.88 17.37
C PRO A 260 -5.87 23.48 16.11
N ALA A 261 -4.77 22.90 15.65
CA ALA A 261 -4.02 23.43 14.52
C ALA A 261 -3.13 22.37 13.87
N LEU A 262 -2.70 22.64 12.63
CA LEU A 262 -1.67 21.90 11.91
C LEU A 262 -0.31 22.52 12.18
N THR A 263 0.66 21.71 12.63
CA THR A 263 2.05 22.14 12.73
C THR A 263 2.81 21.75 11.46
N VAL A 264 3.26 22.75 10.70
CA VAL A 264 4.14 22.56 9.55
C VAL A 264 5.59 22.58 10.03
N PHE A 265 6.33 21.49 9.74
CA PHE A 265 7.72 21.34 10.18
C PHE A 265 8.69 21.87 9.12
N GLY A 266 9.15 23.11 9.30
CA GLY A 266 10.07 23.79 8.40
C GLY A 266 9.35 24.61 7.32
N ASN A 267 9.98 25.73 6.98
CA ASN A 267 9.53 26.66 5.93
C ASN A 267 10.72 27.17 5.11
N ASP A 268 11.85 26.47 5.18
CA ASP A 268 13.13 26.82 4.59
C ASP A 268 13.66 25.74 3.62
N TYR A 269 12.79 24.82 3.21
CA TYR A 269 13.11 23.85 2.16
C TYR A 269 13.26 24.54 0.81
N ASN A 270 14.14 24.00 -0.04
CA ASN A 270 14.33 24.51 -1.40
C ASN A 270 13.14 24.09 -2.32
N THR A 271 11.97 24.63 -2.03
CA THR A 271 10.70 24.41 -2.72
C THR A 271 10.01 25.75 -2.96
N SER A 272 8.98 25.82 -3.77
CA SER A 272 8.30 27.06 -4.16
C SER A 272 7.72 27.85 -2.98
N ASP A 273 7.30 27.17 -1.91
CA ASP A 273 6.69 27.77 -0.73
C ASP A 273 7.43 27.44 0.58
N GLY A 274 8.64 26.90 0.45
CA GLY A 274 9.50 26.56 1.57
C GLY A 274 9.09 25.32 2.35
N THR A 275 7.97 24.65 1.99
CA THR A 275 7.51 23.44 2.71
C THR A 275 7.88 22.15 1.96
N GLY A 276 7.82 21.01 2.67
CA GLY A 276 8.17 19.72 2.08
C GLY A 276 7.23 19.31 0.96
N VAL A 277 7.77 18.71 -0.10
CA VAL A 277 7.03 18.24 -1.29
C VAL A 277 6.97 16.71 -1.27
N ARG A 278 5.81 16.16 -1.63
CA ARG A 278 5.57 14.71 -1.79
C ARG A 278 4.72 14.44 -3.02
N ASP A 279 4.87 13.25 -3.58
CA ASP A 279 3.93 12.71 -4.55
C ASP A 279 2.78 12.04 -3.80
N TYR A 280 1.55 12.45 -4.09
CA TYR A 280 0.33 11.91 -3.49
C TYR A 280 -0.48 11.17 -4.54
N ILE A 281 -0.76 9.88 -4.27
CA ILE A 281 -1.59 9.02 -5.11
C ILE A 281 -2.93 8.75 -4.43
N HIS A 282 -4.02 8.82 -5.18
CA HIS A 282 -5.33 8.49 -4.61
C HIS A 282 -5.41 7.00 -4.27
N VAL A 283 -5.99 6.68 -3.10
CA VAL A 283 -6.02 5.30 -2.58
C VAL A 283 -6.76 4.33 -3.50
N VAL A 284 -7.76 4.79 -4.26
CA VAL A 284 -8.46 3.97 -5.26
C VAL A 284 -7.54 3.63 -6.43
N ASP A 285 -6.80 4.62 -6.96
CA ASP A 285 -5.82 4.38 -8.03
C ASP A 285 -4.70 3.45 -7.56
N LEU A 286 -4.29 3.58 -6.30
CA LEU A 286 -3.33 2.67 -5.68
C LEU A 286 -3.88 1.24 -5.58
N ALA A 287 -5.15 1.08 -5.20
CA ALA A 287 -5.83 -0.22 -5.18
C ALA A 287 -5.90 -0.83 -6.59
N ASP A 288 -6.24 -0.03 -7.61
CA ASP A 288 -6.25 -0.48 -9.01
C ASP A 288 -4.85 -0.90 -9.49
N GLY A 289 -3.80 -0.23 -9.01
CA GLY A 289 -2.41 -0.63 -9.24
C GLY A 289 -2.10 -2.04 -8.71
N HIS A 290 -2.69 -2.43 -7.57
CA HIS A 290 -2.54 -3.80 -7.03
C HIS A 290 -3.27 -4.84 -7.87
N ILE A 291 -4.46 -4.50 -8.39
CA ILE A 291 -5.18 -5.38 -9.31
C ILE A 291 -4.38 -5.57 -10.59
N ALA A 292 -3.82 -4.50 -11.14
CA ALA A 292 -2.97 -4.58 -12.33
C ALA A 292 -1.72 -5.45 -12.08
N ALA A 293 -1.06 -5.30 -10.92
CA ALA A 293 0.07 -6.13 -10.53
C ALA A 293 -0.33 -7.61 -10.37
N LEU A 294 -1.47 -7.88 -9.73
CA LEU A 294 -1.99 -9.24 -9.59
C LEU A 294 -2.23 -9.92 -10.95
N LEU A 295 -2.81 -9.20 -11.90
CA LEU A 295 -3.03 -9.69 -13.26
C LEU A 295 -1.71 -9.92 -14.01
N LYS A 296 -0.74 -9.04 -13.80
CA LYS A 296 0.59 -9.16 -14.41
C LYS A 296 1.35 -10.40 -13.94
N LEU A 297 1.11 -10.90 -12.73
CA LEU A 297 1.69 -12.16 -12.25
C LEU A 297 1.31 -13.38 -13.10
N ASP A 298 0.25 -13.30 -13.92
CA ASP A 298 -0.15 -14.37 -14.83
C ASP A 298 0.64 -14.37 -16.14
N GLU A 299 1.39 -13.32 -16.43
CA GLU A 299 2.25 -13.26 -17.62
C GLU A 299 3.39 -14.29 -17.52
N PRO A 300 3.79 -14.93 -18.65
CA PRO A 300 4.74 -16.04 -18.62
C PRO A 300 6.14 -15.67 -18.15
N ASN A 301 6.59 -14.44 -18.44
CA ASN A 301 7.99 -14.02 -18.24
C ASN A 301 8.16 -13.13 -16.99
N ILE A 302 7.23 -13.15 -16.05
CA ILE A 302 7.36 -12.39 -14.81
C ILE A 302 8.28 -13.15 -13.86
N GLY A 303 9.27 -12.45 -13.32
CA GLY A 303 10.15 -12.91 -12.24
C GLY A 303 9.88 -12.16 -10.93
N CYS A 304 10.91 -11.51 -10.42
CA CYS A 304 10.80 -10.55 -9.30
C CYS A 304 10.94 -9.13 -9.85
N GLU A 305 9.83 -8.43 -10.01
CA GLU A 305 9.78 -7.11 -10.62
C GLU A 305 9.40 -6.03 -9.62
N VAL A 306 9.86 -4.80 -9.85
CA VAL A 306 9.57 -3.64 -9.01
C VAL A 306 8.89 -2.54 -9.81
N TYR A 307 7.91 -1.87 -9.21
CA TYR A 307 7.19 -0.74 -9.80
C TYR A 307 6.93 0.35 -8.78
N ASN A 308 7.15 1.60 -9.20
CA ASN A 308 6.73 2.78 -8.44
C ASN A 308 5.24 3.03 -8.66
N LEU A 309 4.51 3.30 -7.57
CA LEU A 309 3.12 3.75 -7.62
C LEU A 309 3.00 5.17 -7.05
N GLY A 310 2.88 6.12 -7.96
CA GLY A 310 2.74 7.55 -7.71
C GLY A 310 2.11 8.25 -8.91
N THR A 311 1.94 9.57 -8.81
CA THR A 311 1.37 10.39 -9.90
C THR A 311 2.44 11.03 -10.78
N GLY A 312 3.69 11.03 -10.34
CA GLY A 312 4.77 11.76 -10.98
C GLY A 312 4.74 13.26 -10.70
N LYS A 313 3.86 13.73 -9.81
CA LYS A 313 3.76 15.14 -9.42
C LYS A 313 4.05 15.33 -7.96
N GLY A 314 4.94 16.26 -7.65
CA GLY A 314 5.15 16.74 -6.30
C GLY A 314 4.10 17.78 -5.92
N THR A 315 3.59 17.69 -4.70
CA THR A 315 2.69 18.67 -4.09
C THR A 315 3.24 19.04 -2.72
N SER A 316 3.32 20.34 -2.44
CA SER A 316 3.83 20.83 -1.16
C SER A 316 2.78 20.68 -0.05
N VAL A 317 3.23 20.81 1.22
CA VAL A 317 2.31 20.79 2.36
C VAL A 317 1.28 21.91 2.26
N LEU A 318 1.69 23.14 1.94
CA LEU A 318 0.76 24.26 1.84
C LEU A 318 -0.16 24.16 0.62
N GLU A 319 0.30 23.62 -0.50
CA GLU A 319 -0.57 23.32 -1.65
C GLU A 319 -1.66 22.30 -1.30
N MET A 320 -1.29 21.26 -0.55
CA MET A 320 -2.24 20.23 -0.10
C MET A 320 -3.28 20.81 0.87
N VAL A 321 -2.85 21.67 1.81
CA VAL A 321 -3.75 22.36 2.74
C VAL A 321 -4.71 23.25 1.97
N ARG A 322 -4.23 24.09 1.06
CA ARG A 322 -5.09 24.97 0.23
C ARG A 322 -6.09 24.18 -0.61
N ALA A 323 -5.66 23.07 -1.21
CA ALA A 323 -6.56 22.20 -1.97
C ALA A 323 -7.67 21.62 -1.09
N PHE A 324 -7.33 21.21 0.14
CA PHE A 324 -8.30 20.71 1.10
C PHE A 324 -9.28 21.81 1.57
N GLU A 325 -8.78 23.02 1.86
CA GLU A 325 -9.61 24.17 2.22
C GLU A 325 -10.61 24.51 1.13
N MET A 326 -10.15 24.58 -0.14
CA MET A 326 -11.01 24.84 -1.29
C MET A 326 -12.07 23.75 -1.48
N ALA A 327 -11.72 22.49 -1.29
CA ALA A 327 -12.65 21.38 -1.46
C ALA A 327 -13.66 21.24 -0.32
N SER A 328 -13.24 21.54 0.92
CA SER A 328 -14.07 21.34 2.13
C SER A 328 -14.82 22.59 2.58
N GLY A 329 -14.41 23.78 2.14
CA GLY A 329 -14.88 25.07 2.67
C GLY A 329 -14.47 25.34 4.12
N LYS A 330 -13.49 24.59 4.65
CA LYS A 330 -12.95 24.70 6.01
C LYS A 330 -11.62 25.43 5.99
N VAL A 331 -11.38 26.29 6.97
CA VAL A 331 -10.07 26.90 7.22
C VAL A 331 -9.25 25.94 8.10
N ILE A 332 -7.97 25.77 7.77
CA ILE A 332 -7.03 24.93 8.51
C ILE A 332 -6.08 25.84 9.28
N GLU A 333 -6.24 25.88 10.58
CA GLU A 333 -5.36 26.63 11.49
C GLU A 333 -3.95 26.03 11.60
#